data_026babb92ba6b0397a3676fe3fe95a86
#
_entry.id   026babb92ba6b0397a3676fe3fe95a86
#
_cell.length_a   1.000
_cell.length_b   1.000
_cell.length_c   1.000
_cell.angle_alpha   90.00
_cell.angle_beta   90.00
_cell.angle_gamma   90.00
#
_symmetry.space_group_name_H-M   'P 1'
#
loop_
_entity.id
_entity.type
_entity.pdbx_description
1 polymer ?
#
loop_
_entity_poly.entity_id
_entity_poly.type
_entity_poly.pdbx_seq_one_letter_code
_entity_poly.pdbx_strand_id
1 'polypeptide(L)'
;MPELPEVETTRAGLASHIVDQRVMQLAIRQPSLRWPVPKEMPKYFDNQPIVSLQRRGKYLLLESLKGTALIHLGMSGSLRISSFDEALRTHDHWQMSLENNTFLRYHDPRRFGAFLWAGSKPLEHKLIASLGPEPLSEDFTAKRLYEMSRGRSLAVKNFIMGSKVVVGVGNIYALSLIHI
;
A
#
# COMPACT_ATOMS: atom_id res chain seq x y z
N MET A 1 8.30 10.59 0.83
CA MET A 1 7.11 9.74 1.08
C MET A 1 6.78 9.06 -0.24
N PRO A 2 6.65 7.74 -0.28
CA PRO A 2 6.23 7.07 -1.50
C PRO A 2 4.90 7.63 -2.02
N GLU A 3 4.88 8.08 -3.27
CA GLU A 3 3.70 8.50 -3.99
C GLU A 3 3.24 7.35 -4.90
N LEU A 4 2.26 7.57 -5.77
CA LEU A 4 1.70 6.47 -6.57
C LEU A 4 2.74 5.71 -7.42
N PRO A 5 3.68 6.37 -8.13
CA PRO A 5 4.65 5.65 -8.96
C PRO A 5 5.59 4.75 -8.14
N GLU A 6 6.03 5.21 -6.96
CA GLU A 6 6.89 4.40 -6.09
C GLU A 6 6.14 3.19 -5.50
N VAL A 7 4.85 3.37 -5.18
CA VAL A 7 4.00 2.26 -4.72
C VAL A 7 3.75 1.26 -5.85
N GLU A 8 3.51 1.76 -7.07
CA GLU A 8 3.34 0.89 -8.24
C GLU A 8 4.61 0.14 -8.61
N THR A 9 5.77 0.80 -8.57
CA THR A 9 7.07 0.15 -8.77
C THR A 9 7.31 -0.94 -7.72
N THR A 10 6.96 -0.68 -6.46
CA THR A 10 7.02 -1.68 -5.38
C THR A 10 6.11 -2.87 -5.69
N ARG A 11 4.85 -2.62 -6.08
CA ARG A 11 3.91 -3.66 -6.48
C ARG A 11 4.45 -4.52 -7.62
N ALA A 12 4.86 -3.87 -8.70
CA ALA A 12 5.35 -4.57 -9.89
C ALA A 12 6.61 -5.39 -9.60
N GLY A 13 7.55 -4.83 -8.85
CA GLY A 13 8.78 -5.53 -8.48
C GLY A 13 8.58 -6.72 -7.53
N LEU A 14 7.53 -6.70 -6.73
CA LEU A 14 7.24 -7.80 -5.79
C LEU A 14 6.34 -8.88 -6.40
N ALA A 15 5.40 -8.52 -7.26
CA ALA A 15 4.35 -9.42 -7.70
C ALA A 15 4.88 -10.75 -8.26
N SER A 16 5.89 -10.70 -9.13
CA SER A 16 6.50 -11.89 -9.74
C SER A 16 7.23 -12.81 -8.74
N HIS A 17 7.56 -12.30 -7.56
CA HIS A 17 8.27 -13.06 -6.53
C HIS A 17 7.35 -13.67 -5.48
N ILE A 18 6.18 -13.07 -5.27
CA ILE A 18 5.31 -13.47 -4.15
C ILE A 18 3.96 -14.05 -4.57
N VAL A 19 3.42 -13.67 -5.75
CA VAL A 19 2.16 -14.25 -6.23
C VAL A 19 2.35 -15.73 -6.49
N ASP A 20 1.34 -16.52 -6.14
CA ASP A 20 1.31 -17.98 -6.13
C ASP A 20 2.25 -18.65 -5.12
N GLN A 21 3.06 -17.87 -4.37
CA GLN A 21 3.86 -18.43 -3.28
C GLN A 21 3.00 -18.65 -2.04
N ARG A 22 3.21 -19.79 -1.38
CA ARG A 22 2.59 -20.06 -0.07
C ARG A 22 3.36 -19.35 1.03
N VAL A 23 2.64 -18.62 1.87
CA VAL A 23 3.18 -18.07 3.12
C VAL A 23 3.30 -19.21 4.13
N MET A 24 4.50 -19.55 4.52
CA MET A 24 4.75 -20.57 5.55
C MET A 24 4.44 -20.02 6.94
N GLN A 25 4.85 -18.78 7.18
CA GLN A 25 4.60 -18.09 8.46
C GLN A 25 4.63 -16.57 8.27
N LEU A 26 3.72 -15.86 8.92
CA LEU A 26 3.76 -14.42 9.12
C LEU A 26 4.20 -14.10 10.56
N ALA A 27 5.36 -13.50 10.72
CA ALA A 27 5.88 -13.04 12.00
C ALA A 27 5.72 -11.53 12.15
N ILE A 28 4.90 -11.09 13.11
CA ILE A 28 4.74 -9.68 13.49
C ILE A 28 5.69 -9.38 14.64
N ARG A 29 6.68 -8.50 14.42
CA ARG A 29 7.68 -8.08 15.41
C ARG A 29 7.29 -6.79 16.11
N GLN A 30 6.66 -5.88 15.36
CA GLN A 30 6.17 -4.61 15.88
C GLN A 30 4.67 -4.49 15.60
N PRO A 31 3.82 -4.68 16.62
CA PRO A 31 2.38 -4.61 16.44
C PRO A 31 1.84 -3.18 16.37
N SER A 32 2.65 -2.17 16.70
CA SER A 32 2.25 -0.76 16.73
C SER A 32 2.90 0.02 15.59
N LEU A 33 2.23 0.06 14.44
CA LEU A 33 2.51 0.97 13.33
C LEU A 33 1.62 2.22 13.50
N ARG A 34 1.30 2.92 12.40
CA ARG A 34 0.35 4.04 12.42
C ARG A 34 -1.00 3.67 13.06
N TRP A 35 -1.44 2.46 12.80
CA TRP A 35 -2.53 1.77 13.51
C TRP A 35 -2.01 0.43 14.01
N PRO A 36 -2.61 -0.12 15.07
CA PRO A 36 -2.26 -1.45 15.51
C PRO A 36 -2.44 -2.49 14.40
N VAL A 37 -1.43 -3.34 14.23
CA VAL A 37 -1.55 -4.51 13.35
C VAL A 37 -2.48 -5.51 14.04
N PRO A 38 -3.54 -5.99 13.38
CA PRO A 38 -4.44 -6.98 13.98
C PRO A 38 -3.68 -8.24 14.42
N LYS A 39 -3.94 -8.68 15.66
CA LYS A 39 -3.27 -9.87 16.23
C LYS A 39 -3.57 -11.15 15.43
N GLU A 40 -4.71 -11.14 14.75
CA GLU A 40 -5.19 -12.26 13.93
C GLU A 40 -4.55 -12.34 12.55
N MET A 41 -3.73 -11.36 12.17
CA MET A 41 -3.07 -11.32 10.84
C MET A 41 -2.42 -12.66 10.43
N PRO A 42 -1.66 -13.34 11.31
CA PRO A 42 -1.09 -14.64 10.96
C PRO A 42 -2.15 -15.67 10.54
N LYS A 43 -3.32 -15.68 11.16
CA LYS A 43 -4.41 -16.63 10.80
C LYS A 43 -4.89 -16.48 9.37
N TYR A 44 -4.73 -15.30 8.77
CA TYR A 44 -5.17 -15.00 7.41
C TYR A 44 -4.12 -15.32 6.34
N PHE A 45 -2.87 -15.45 6.75
CA PHE A 45 -1.76 -15.68 5.82
C PHE A 45 -1.04 -17.00 6.03
N ASP A 46 -0.89 -17.48 7.27
CA ASP A 46 -0.17 -18.73 7.54
C ASP A 46 -0.76 -19.90 6.77
N ASN A 47 0.11 -20.60 6.04
CA ASN A 47 -0.23 -21.72 5.16
C ASN A 47 -1.18 -21.35 4.00
N GLN A 48 -1.30 -20.06 3.65
CA GLN A 48 -2.11 -19.60 2.53
C GLN A 48 -1.24 -19.20 1.34
N PRO A 49 -1.68 -19.45 0.10
CA PRO A 49 -1.05 -18.85 -1.06
C PRO A 49 -1.37 -17.35 -1.12
N ILE A 50 -0.44 -16.56 -1.63
CA ILE A 50 -0.68 -15.18 -2.04
C ILE A 50 -1.35 -15.24 -3.41
N VAL A 51 -2.62 -14.84 -3.48
CA VAL A 51 -3.45 -14.90 -4.69
C VAL A 51 -3.12 -13.73 -5.61
N SER A 52 -2.97 -12.54 -5.06
CA SER A 52 -2.66 -11.35 -5.84
C SER A 52 -1.96 -10.26 -5.00
N LEU A 53 -1.26 -9.36 -5.70
CA LEU A 53 -0.79 -8.10 -5.16
C LEU A 53 -1.25 -6.98 -6.09
N GLN A 54 -2.22 -6.22 -5.64
CA GLN A 54 -2.82 -5.10 -6.37
C GLN A 54 -2.49 -3.77 -5.71
N ARG A 55 -2.82 -2.66 -6.37
CA ARG A 55 -2.69 -1.31 -5.84
C ARG A 55 -4.01 -0.55 -5.98
N ARG A 56 -4.31 0.24 -4.96
CA ARG A 56 -5.35 1.27 -5.02
C ARG A 56 -4.83 2.56 -4.37
N GLY A 57 -4.63 3.60 -5.17
CA GLY A 57 -3.96 4.82 -4.73
C GLY A 57 -2.55 4.51 -4.21
N LYS A 58 -2.29 4.84 -2.95
CA LYS A 58 -1.00 4.56 -2.26
C LYS A 58 -1.07 3.32 -1.36
N TYR A 59 -2.11 2.50 -1.49
CA TYR A 59 -2.27 1.24 -0.78
C TYR A 59 -1.93 0.06 -1.67
N LEU A 60 -1.19 -0.90 -1.12
CA LEU A 60 -1.04 -2.24 -1.67
C LEU A 60 -2.11 -3.14 -1.07
N LEU A 61 -2.73 -3.95 -1.90
CA LEU A 61 -3.75 -4.92 -1.53
C LEU A 61 -3.14 -6.30 -1.72
N LEU A 62 -2.76 -6.93 -0.60
CA LEU A 62 -2.18 -8.27 -0.58
C LEU A 62 -3.29 -9.27 -0.27
N GLU A 63 -3.60 -10.12 -1.24
CA GLU A 63 -4.71 -11.08 -1.16
C GLU A 63 -4.22 -12.49 -0.86
N SER A 64 -4.88 -13.13 0.08
CA SER A 64 -4.83 -14.58 0.33
C SER A 64 -6.20 -15.20 0.07
N LEU A 65 -6.33 -16.54 0.14
CA LEU A 65 -7.64 -17.20 0.01
C LEU A 65 -8.64 -16.79 1.10
N LYS A 66 -8.19 -16.20 2.20
CA LYS A 66 -9.04 -15.76 3.31
C LYS A 66 -9.49 -14.31 3.19
N GLY A 67 -8.93 -13.55 2.27
CA GLY A 67 -9.23 -12.15 2.03
C GLY A 67 -7.99 -11.30 1.84
N THR A 68 -8.13 -9.99 2.00
CA THR A 68 -7.13 -9.01 1.60
C THR A 68 -6.64 -8.20 2.79
N ALA A 69 -5.33 -8.03 2.88
CA ALA A 69 -4.69 -7.05 3.75
C ALA A 69 -4.34 -5.77 2.98
N LEU A 70 -4.49 -4.63 3.64
CA LEU A 70 -4.04 -3.34 3.16
C LEU A 70 -2.67 -3.02 3.74
N ILE A 71 -1.73 -2.68 2.86
CA ILE A 71 -0.40 -2.21 3.25
C ILE A 71 -0.26 -0.76 2.76
N HIS A 72 0.17 0.13 3.64
CA HIS A 72 0.54 1.50 3.31
C HIS A 72 1.99 1.74 3.72
N LEU A 73 2.81 2.25 2.82
CA LEU A 73 4.24 2.43 3.09
C LEU A 73 4.54 3.63 4.00
N GLY A 74 3.57 4.50 4.24
CA GLY A 74 3.76 5.69 5.08
C GLY A 74 4.75 6.66 4.45
N MET A 75 5.75 7.08 5.20
CA MET A 75 6.78 8.02 4.73
C MET A 75 8.13 7.38 4.48
N SER A 76 8.45 6.29 5.16
CA SER A 76 9.75 5.62 5.13
C SER A 76 9.63 4.10 4.98
N GLY A 77 8.40 3.60 4.85
CA GLY A 77 8.16 2.18 4.69
C GLY A 77 8.60 1.66 3.33
N SER A 78 9.09 0.45 3.34
CA SER A 78 9.47 -0.31 2.14
C SER A 78 9.17 -1.78 2.32
N LEU A 79 8.91 -2.45 1.20
CA LEU A 79 8.80 -3.89 1.11
C LEU A 79 9.95 -4.41 0.26
N ARG A 80 10.55 -5.52 0.69
CA ARG A 80 11.62 -6.17 -0.07
C ARG A 80 11.54 -7.68 0.04
N ILE A 81 12.04 -8.34 -0.99
CA ILE A 81 12.39 -9.75 -0.94
C ILE A 81 13.80 -9.85 -0.35
N SER A 82 14.03 -10.80 0.53
CA SER A 82 15.34 -11.13 1.06
C SER A 82 15.52 -12.63 1.08
N SER A 83 16.78 -13.05 0.96
CA SER A 83 17.17 -14.46 1.09
C SER A 83 17.02 -14.94 2.54
N PHE A 84 17.00 -16.26 2.72
CA PHE A 84 16.79 -16.89 4.02
C PHE A 84 17.92 -16.60 5.01
N ASP A 85 19.14 -16.39 4.52
CA ASP A 85 20.35 -16.12 5.29
C ASP A 85 20.57 -14.61 5.58
N GLU A 86 19.79 -13.72 4.93
CA GLU A 86 19.90 -12.29 5.20
C GLU A 86 19.42 -11.96 6.62
N ALA A 87 20.28 -11.32 7.41
CA ALA A 87 19.95 -10.89 8.77
C ALA A 87 18.79 -9.85 8.77
N LEU A 88 18.01 -9.88 9.84
CA LEU A 88 16.97 -8.87 10.08
C LEU A 88 17.58 -7.51 10.38
N ARG A 89 16.95 -6.45 9.85
CA ARG A 89 17.28 -5.06 10.16
C ARG A 89 16.47 -4.56 11.35
N THR A 90 16.99 -3.60 12.08
CA THR A 90 16.37 -3.04 13.30
C THR A 90 14.90 -2.65 13.12
N HIS A 91 14.51 -2.16 11.95
CA HIS A 91 13.15 -1.67 11.67
C HIS A 91 12.34 -2.59 10.74
N ASP A 92 12.72 -3.88 10.67
CA ASP A 92 11.92 -4.91 10.02
C ASP A 92 10.77 -5.30 10.96
N HIS A 93 9.59 -4.75 10.72
CA HIS A 93 8.47 -4.83 11.66
C HIS A 93 7.62 -6.08 11.49
N TRP A 94 7.58 -6.63 10.30
CA TRP A 94 6.98 -7.94 10.02
C TRP A 94 7.66 -8.61 8.83
N GLN A 95 7.54 -9.92 8.78
CA GLN A 95 8.02 -10.72 7.66
C GLN A 95 7.11 -11.90 7.40
N MET A 96 6.97 -12.26 6.12
CA MET A 96 6.38 -13.52 5.66
C MET A 96 7.50 -14.41 5.14
N SER A 97 7.65 -15.62 5.69
CA SER A 97 8.46 -16.66 5.06
C SER A 97 7.65 -17.31 3.95
N LEU A 98 8.26 -17.47 2.78
CA LEU A 98 7.63 -18.05 1.60
C LEU A 98 8.17 -19.45 1.32
N GLU A 99 7.39 -20.29 0.64
CA GLU A 99 7.76 -21.68 0.34
C GLU A 99 9.03 -21.80 -0.53
N ASN A 100 9.35 -20.76 -1.31
CA ASN A 100 10.56 -20.70 -2.13
C ASN A 100 11.83 -20.31 -1.34
N ASN A 101 11.82 -20.39 -0.01
CA ASN A 101 12.91 -20.03 0.89
C ASN A 101 13.33 -18.55 0.80
N THR A 102 12.40 -17.67 0.52
CA THR A 102 12.62 -16.23 0.61
C THR A 102 11.72 -15.61 1.68
N PHE A 103 12.00 -14.36 2.02
CA PHE A 103 11.16 -13.56 2.89
C PHE A 103 10.63 -12.33 2.16
N LEU A 104 9.34 -12.04 2.35
CA LEU A 104 8.81 -10.70 2.15
C LEU A 104 8.92 -9.95 3.47
N ARG A 105 9.71 -8.87 3.51
CA ARG A 105 9.96 -8.07 4.72
C ARG A 105 9.47 -6.64 4.57
N TYR A 106 8.83 -6.17 5.63
CA TYR A 106 8.40 -4.78 5.75
C TYR A 106 9.31 -4.02 6.71
N HIS A 107 9.94 -2.97 6.20
CA HIS A 107 10.86 -2.09 6.92
C HIS A 107 10.27 -0.68 7.00
N ASP A 108 10.21 -0.08 8.20
CA ASP A 108 9.68 1.30 8.37
C ASP A 108 10.23 1.97 9.62
N PRO A 109 11.37 2.70 9.54
CA PRO A 109 11.99 3.35 10.69
C PRO A 109 11.05 4.30 11.45
N ARG A 110 10.12 4.96 10.75
CA ARG A 110 9.22 5.95 11.34
C ARG A 110 7.88 5.39 11.82
N ARG A 111 7.55 4.15 11.43
CA ARG A 111 6.29 3.46 11.76
C ARG A 111 5.01 4.23 11.34
N PHE A 112 5.09 5.00 10.25
CA PHE A 112 3.96 5.73 9.68
C PHE A 112 3.20 4.93 8.63
N GLY A 113 3.64 3.73 8.34
CA GLY A 113 2.93 2.81 7.49
C GLY A 113 1.82 2.06 8.21
N ALA A 114 1.16 1.17 7.50
CA ALA A 114 0.07 0.38 8.01
C ALA A 114 0.06 -1.04 7.44
N PHE A 115 -0.43 -1.98 8.24
CA PHE A 115 -0.74 -3.34 7.85
C PHE A 115 -2.06 -3.73 8.49
N LEU A 116 -3.17 -3.67 7.73
CA LEU A 116 -4.54 -3.78 8.21
C LEU A 116 -5.28 -4.88 7.47
N TRP A 117 -6.27 -5.47 8.13
CA TRP A 117 -7.13 -6.45 7.49
C TRP A 117 -8.38 -5.78 6.91
N ALA A 118 -8.67 -6.03 5.63
CA ALA A 118 -9.83 -5.51 4.93
C ALA A 118 -10.87 -6.60 4.58
N GLY A 119 -10.55 -7.88 4.83
CA GLY A 119 -11.47 -8.98 4.57
C GLY A 119 -11.68 -9.27 3.09
N SER A 120 -12.85 -9.80 2.73
CA SER A 120 -13.18 -10.22 1.36
C SER A 120 -13.59 -9.07 0.43
N LYS A 121 -13.85 -7.88 0.99
CA LYS A 121 -14.30 -6.71 0.22
C LYS A 121 -13.40 -5.49 0.48
N PRO A 122 -12.14 -5.53 0.04
CA PRO A 122 -11.16 -4.50 0.37
C PRO A 122 -11.55 -3.10 -0.12
N LEU A 123 -12.33 -2.98 -1.19
CA LEU A 123 -12.78 -1.69 -1.72
C LEU A 123 -13.84 -1.01 -0.83
N GLU A 124 -14.56 -1.76 0.00
CA GLU A 124 -15.52 -1.23 0.97
C GLU A 124 -14.84 -0.77 2.29
N HIS A 125 -13.55 -1.09 2.47
CA HIS A 125 -12.81 -0.65 3.66
C HIS A 125 -12.77 0.87 3.75
N LYS A 126 -13.01 1.44 4.95
CA LYS A 126 -13.13 2.90 5.20
C LYS A 126 -11.99 3.76 4.63
N LEU A 127 -10.79 3.22 4.53
CA LEU A 127 -9.61 3.92 4.00
C LEU A 127 -9.56 3.90 2.46
N ILE A 128 -10.32 3.01 1.82
CA ILE A 128 -10.34 2.81 0.37
C ILE A 128 -11.62 3.35 -0.25
N ALA A 129 -12.77 3.11 0.37
CA ALA A 129 -14.09 3.44 -0.18
C ALA A 129 -14.28 4.93 -0.54
N SER A 130 -13.62 5.83 0.18
CA SER A 130 -13.71 7.28 -0.05
C SER A 130 -12.67 7.83 -1.03
N LEU A 131 -11.82 6.98 -1.60
CA LEU A 131 -10.77 7.41 -2.53
C LEU A 131 -11.37 7.80 -3.89
N GLY A 132 -10.88 8.91 -4.45
CA GLY A 132 -11.19 9.36 -5.80
C GLY A 132 -10.62 8.44 -6.88
N PRO A 133 -10.74 8.81 -8.16
CA PRO A 133 -10.26 8.00 -9.29
C PRO A 133 -8.74 7.86 -9.31
N GLU A 134 -8.27 6.81 -9.96
CA GLU A 134 -6.86 6.67 -10.35
C GLU A 134 -6.51 7.71 -11.41
N PRO A 135 -5.30 8.30 -11.39
CA PRO A 135 -4.96 9.41 -12.29
C PRO A 135 -4.89 9.04 -13.77
N LEU A 136 -4.72 7.75 -14.09
CA LEU A 136 -4.69 7.26 -15.48
C LEU A 136 -5.96 6.50 -15.87
N SER A 137 -7.02 6.57 -15.04
CA SER A 137 -8.30 5.97 -15.39
C SER A 137 -9.18 6.93 -16.21
N GLU A 138 -10.13 6.37 -16.95
CA GLU A 138 -11.13 7.15 -17.69
C GLU A 138 -12.04 8.00 -16.78
N ASP A 139 -12.13 7.67 -15.50
CA ASP A 139 -12.90 8.42 -14.51
C ASP A 139 -12.23 9.74 -14.10
N PHE A 140 -10.92 9.91 -14.36
CA PHE A 140 -10.19 11.15 -14.08
C PHE A 140 -10.06 12.00 -15.34
N THR A 141 -11.04 12.88 -15.58
CA THR A 141 -11.09 13.74 -16.74
C THR A 141 -10.81 15.22 -16.41
N ALA A 142 -10.39 16.00 -17.40
CA ALA A 142 -10.24 17.45 -17.27
C ALA A 142 -11.55 18.11 -16.82
N LYS A 143 -12.69 17.66 -17.37
CA LYS A 143 -14.02 18.14 -16.99
C LYS A 143 -14.29 17.90 -15.50
N ARG A 144 -14.06 16.68 -15.00
CA ARG A 144 -14.22 16.35 -13.59
C ARG A 144 -13.35 17.24 -12.70
N LEU A 145 -12.08 17.41 -13.05
CA LEU A 145 -11.15 18.23 -12.27
C LEU A 145 -11.61 19.69 -12.23
N TYR A 146 -12.04 20.23 -13.37
CA TYR A 146 -12.58 21.58 -13.47
C TYR A 146 -13.82 21.75 -12.59
N GLU A 147 -14.82 20.87 -12.72
CA GLU A 147 -16.07 20.93 -11.94
C GLU A 147 -15.79 20.86 -10.44
N MET A 148 -14.91 19.95 -10.01
CA MET A 148 -14.54 19.81 -8.60
C MET A 148 -13.75 21.01 -8.04
N SER A 149 -13.10 21.79 -8.89
CA SER A 149 -12.32 22.96 -8.48
C SER A 149 -13.20 24.21 -8.26
N ARG A 150 -14.42 24.25 -8.80
CA ARG A 150 -15.27 25.47 -8.72
C ARG A 150 -15.73 25.75 -7.30
N GLY A 151 -15.81 27.04 -6.96
CA GLY A 151 -16.26 27.52 -5.65
C GLY A 151 -15.35 27.16 -4.47
N ARG A 152 -14.08 26.83 -4.73
CA ARG A 152 -13.10 26.49 -3.68
C ARG A 152 -12.08 27.60 -3.49
N SER A 153 -11.80 27.92 -2.22
CA SER A 153 -10.71 28.83 -1.81
C SER A 153 -9.40 28.09 -1.49
N LEU A 154 -9.39 26.76 -1.59
CA LEU A 154 -8.24 25.92 -1.29
C LEU A 154 -7.15 26.12 -2.34
N ALA A 155 -5.89 26.24 -1.90
CA ALA A 155 -4.75 26.32 -2.83
C ALA A 155 -4.73 25.10 -3.76
N VAL A 156 -4.40 25.32 -5.04
CA VAL A 156 -4.39 24.28 -6.09
C VAL A 156 -3.60 23.04 -5.67
N LYS A 157 -2.42 23.24 -5.07
CA LYS A 157 -1.60 22.14 -4.54
C LYS A 157 -2.39 21.25 -3.57
N ASN A 158 -3.03 21.86 -2.58
CA ASN A 158 -3.77 21.11 -1.57
C ASN A 158 -5.03 20.45 -2.17
N PHE A 159 -5.63 21.09 -3.16
CA PHE A 159 -6.78 20.56 -3.87
C PHE A 159 -6.42 19.27 -4.63
N ILE A 160 -5.36 19.28 -5.46
CA ILE A 160 -4.95 18.10 -6.23
C ILE A 160 -4.33 16.99 -5.37
N MET A 161 -3.78 17.33 -4.20
CA MET A 161 -3.32 16.33 -3.21
C MET A 161 -4.47 15.67 -2.45
N GLY A 162 -5.69 16.18 -2.58
CA GLY A 162 -6.87 15.61 -1.95
C GLY A 162 -7.22 14.26 -2.54
N SER A 163 -7.12 13.20 -1.76
CA SER A 163 -7.34 11.82 -2.22
C SER A 163 -8.75 11.54 -2.77
N LYS A 164 -9.71 12.43 -2.53
CA LYS A 164 -11.06 12.37 -3.14
C LYS A 164 -11.11 12.98 -4.54
N VAL A 165 -10.17 13.87 -4.86
CA VAL A 165 -10.05 14.49 -6.18
C VAL A 165 -9.40 13.51 -7.14
N VAL A 166 -8.22 13.07 -6.80
CA VAL A 166 -7.44 12.06 -7.49
C VAL A 166 -6.53 11.35 -6.48
N VAL A 167 -6.33 10.07 -6.64
CA VAL A 167 -5.46 9.33 -5.72
C VAL A 167 -3.99 9.40 -6.13
N GLY A 168 -3.11 9.15 -5.17
CA GLY A 168 -1.70 8.90 -5.45
C GLY A 168 -0.81 10.14 -5.52
N VAL A 169 -1.36 11.32 -5.72
CA VAL A 169 -0.59 12.57 -5.77
C VAL A 169 -0.12 12.95 -4.37
N GLY A 170 1.15 13.26 -4.25
CA GLY A 170 1.76 13.80 -3.04
C GLY A 170 2.48 15.11 -3.33
N ASN A 171 3.39 15.52 -2.45
CA ASN A 171 4.08 16.81 -2.57
C ASN A 171 4.93 16.93 -3.83
N ILE A 172 5.65 15.87 -4.21
CA ILE A 172 6.59 15.91 -5.33
C ILE A 172 5.81 16.09 -6.63
N TYR A 173 4.82 15.23 -6.88
CA TYR A 173 4.03 15.29 -8.11
C TYR A 173 3.12 16.53 -8.15
N ALA A 174 2.55 16.96 -7.02
CA ALA A 174 1.76 18.19 -6.97
C ALA A 174 2.60 19.43 -7.34
N LEU A 175 3.80 19.55 -6.81
CA LEU A 175 4.71 20.66 -7.15
C LEU A 175 5.18 20.58 -8.61
N SER A 176 5.52 19.39 -9.10
CA SER A 176 5.89 19.20 -10.50
C SER A 176 4.78 19.63 -11.45
N LEU A 177 3.52 19.23 -11.18
CA LEU A 177 2.37 19.61 -12.00
C LEU A 177 2.06 21.12 -12.02
N ILE A 178 2.40 21.83 -10.94
CA ILE A 178 2.10 23.27 -10.82
C ILE A 178 3.22 24.12 -11.43
N HIS A 179 4.44 23.62 -11.44
CA HIS A 179 5.63 24.38 -11.86
C HIS A 179 6.23 23.95 -13.20
N ILE A 180 5.49 23.20 -14.01
CA ILE A 180 5.88 22.84 -15.39
C ILE A 180 5.81 24.05 -16.32
#